data_eacb6065de6e6b05756fdde7321e945f
#
_entry.id   eacb6065de6e6b05756fdde7321e945f
#
_cell.length_a   1.000
_cell.length_b   1.000
_cell.length_c   1.000
_cell.angle_alpha   90.00
_cell.angle_beta   90.00
_cell.angle_gamma   90.00
#
_symmetry.space_group_name_H-M   'P 1'
#
loop_
_entity.id
_entity.type
_entity.pdbx_description
1 polymer ?
#
loop_
_entity_poly.entity_id
_entity_poly.type
_entity_poly.pdbx_seq_one_letter_code
_entity_poly.pdbx_strand_id
1 'polypeptide(L)'
;MSEIKIAIAGAGGRMGRQLLAQVLETEGCTLSGGTEPEGSPHIGADLGLLAGRPEPLGIEVSADPLAVFKDADAVIDFTVPEASCEHAALAAQARIVHVMGTIGFSEVNNSNFLAPTLPATMI
;
A
#
# COMPACT_ATOMS: atom_id res chain seq x y z
N MET A 1 -19.72 4.41 12.96
CA MET A 1 -18.50 3.64 12.91
C MET A 1 -17.62 4.08 11.79
N SER A 2 -16.38 4.36 12.11
CA SER A 2 -15.46 4.83 11.09
C SER A 2 -14.98 3.69 10.23
N GLU A 3 -14.77 4.01 8.97
CA GLU A 3 -14.14 3.07 8.06
C GLU A 3 -12.64 3.16 8.20
N ILE A 4 -11.97 2.05 7.95
CA ILE A 4 -10.52 2.02 7.96
C ILE A 4 -10.03 2.48 6.60
N LYS A 5 -9.20 3.51 6.59
CA LYS A 5 -8.65 4.05 5.35
C LYS A 5 -7.38 3.30 5.01
N ILE A 6 -7.36 2.68 3.86
CA ILE A 6 -6.26 1.83 3.44
C ILE A 6 -5.61 2.40 2.19
N ALA A 7 -4.28 2.51 2.23
CA ALA A 7 -3.49 2.88 1.07
C ALA A 7 -2.76 1.64 0.56
N ILE A 8 -2.50 1.61 -0.73
CA ILE A 8 -1.79 0.49 -1.37
C ILE A 8 -0.50 1.01 -1.95
N ALA A 9 0.63 0.48 -1.48
CA ALA A 9 1.93 0.78 -2.08
C ALA A 9 2.19 -0.25 -3.16
N GLY A 10 2.59 0.21 -4.33
CA GLY A 10 2.71 -0.65 -5.49
C GLY A 10 1.40 -0.85 -6.19
N ALA A 11 0.57 0.19 -6.21
CA ALA A 11 -0.81 0.09 -6.68
C ALA A 11 -0.93 -0.33 -8.13
N GLY A 12 0.05 0.02 -8.97
CA GLY A 12 -0.03 -0.30 -10.39
C GLY A 12 0.42 -1.70 -10.74
N GLY A 13 1.03 -2.43 -9.80
CA GLY A 13 1.48 -3.77 -10.04
C GLY A 13 0.33 -4.76 -10.04
N ARG A 14 0.65 -6.00 -10.40
CA ARG A 14 -0.38 -7.04 -10.50
C ARG A 14 -1.07 -7.26 -9.17
N MET A 15 -0.29 -7.45 -8.11
CA MET A 15 -0.85 -7.69 -6.79
C MET A 15 -1.52 -6.44 -6.26
N GLY A 16 -0.95 -5.27 -6.55
CA GLY A 16 -1.53 -4.02 -6.10
C GLY A 16 -2.93 -3.81 -6.64
N ARG A 17 -3.12 -4.11 -7.92
CA ARG A 17 -4.45 -3.96 -8.53
C ARG A 17 -5.47 -4.89 -7.91
N GLN A 18 -5.06 -6.12 -7.58
CA GLN A 18 -5.94 -7.05 -6.91
C GLN A 18 -6.32 -6.57 -5.52
N LEU A 19 -5.37 -5.96 -4.83
CA LEU A 19 -5.63 -5.40 -3.50
C LEU A 19 -6.56 -4.20 -3.59
N LEU A 20 -6.39 -3.37 -4.60
CA LEU A 20 -7.33 -2.25 -4.79
C LEU A 20 -8.75 -2.77 -4.90
N ALA A 21 -8.94 -3.78 -5.74
CA ALA A 21 -10.27 -4.35 -5.92
C ALA A 21 -10.80 -4.96 -4.61
N GLN A 22 -9.94 -5.64 -3.89
CA GLN A 22 -10.34 -6.29 -2.65
C GLN A 22 -10.75 -5.28 -1.59
N VAL A 23 -10.01 -4.18 -1.48
CA VAL A 23 -10.36 -3.15 -0.51
C VAL A 23 -11.71 -2.53 -0.85
N LEU A 24 -11.93 -2.28 -2.14
CA LEU A 24 -13.19 -1.67 -2.57
C LEU A 24 -14.39 -2.55 -2.31
N GLU A 25 -14.19 -3.86 -2.21
CA GLU A 25 -15.27 -4.80 -1.95
C GLU A 25 -15.40 -5.18 -0.50
N THR A 26 -14.52 -4.69 0.35
CA THR A 26 -14.53 -5.06 1.75
C THR A 26 -15.29 -4.02 2.57
N GLU A 27 -16.33 -4.47 3.25
CA GLU A 27 -17.11 -3.62 4.11
C GLU A 27 -16.24 -3.14 5.27
N GLY A 28 -16.37 -1.87 5.62
CA GLY A 28 -15.59 -1.32 6.71
C GLY A 28 -14.24 -0.77 6.30
N CYS A 29 -13.87 -0.93 5.03
CA CYS A 29 -12.62 -0.42 4.51
C CYS A 29 -12.85 0.56 3.37
N THR A 30 -12.03 1.59 3.33
CA THR A 30 -12.09 2.61 2.29
C THR A 30 -10.71 2.77 1.69
N LEU A 31 -10.65 2.84 0.37
CA LEU A 31 -9.39 3.06 -0.31
C LEU A 31 -9.06 4.55 -0.27
N SER A 32 -7.95 4.90 0.38
CA SER A 32 -7.59 6.30 0.57
C SER A 32 -6.49 6.77 -0.37
N GLY A 33 -5.73 5.86 -0.95
CA GLY A 33 -4.67 6.28 -1.85
C GLY A 33 -3.85 5.11 -2.34
N GLY A 34 -2.95 5.40 -3.25
CA GLY A 34 -2.04 4.41 -3.77
C GLY A 34 -0.76 5.07 -4.23
N THR A 35 0.35 4.34 -4.16
CA THR A 35 1.64 4.88 -4.55
C THR A 35 2.34 3.98 -5.54
N GLU A 36 3.23 4.61 -6.32
CA GLU A 36 4.16 3.94 -7.21
C GLU A 36 5.46 4.71 -7.18
N PRO A 37 6.59 4.09 -7.52
CA PRO A 37 7.84 4.83 -7.54
C PRO A 37 7.83 5.93 -8.60
N GLU A 38 8.61 6.94 -8.35
CA GLU A 38 8.79 8.02 -9.31
C GLU A 38 9.23 7.42 -10.65
N GLY A 39 8.64 7.91 -11.72
CA GLY A 39 8.95 7.39 -13.05
C GLY A 39 8.04 6.26 -13.50
N SER A 40 7.19 5.76 -12.63
CA SER A 40 6.26 4.71 -13.03
C SER A 40 5.23 5.26 -14.01
N PRO A 41 4.88 4.46 -15.03
CA PRO A 41 3.83 4.88 -15.97
C PRO A 41 2.45 4.94 -15.34
N HIS A 42 2.31 4.42 -14.14
CA HIS A 42 1.01 4.40 -13.46
C HIS A 42 0.75 5.66 -12.64
N ILE A 43 1.74 6.53 -12.49
CA ILE A 43 1.54 7.78 -11.75
C ILE A 43 0.42 8.58 -12.44
N GLY A 44 -0.54 9.03 -11.66
CA GLY A 44 -1.67 9.78 -12.18
C GLY A 44 -2.84 8.91 -12.62
N ALA A 45 -2.66 7.59 -12.64
CA ALA A 45 -3.76 6.70 -13.03
C ALA A 45 -4.77 6.63 -11.90
N ASP A 46 -6.04 6.52 -12.27
CA ASP A 46 -7.10 6.43 -11.28
C ASP A 46 -7.14 5.05 -10.64
N LEU A 47 -7.26 5.01 -9.32
CA LEU A 47 -7.25 3.75 -8.59
C LEU A 47 -8.47 2.88 -8.91
N GLY A 48 -9.62 3.49 -9.15
CA GLY A 48 -10.80 2.72 -9.50
C GLY A 48 -10.64 1.99 -10.81
N LEU A 49 -10.08 2.67 -11.79
CA LEU A 49 -9.85 2.05 -13.10
C LEU A 49 -8.79 0.97 -13.01
N LEU A 50 -7.76 1.19 -12.20
CA LEU A 50 -6.72 0.17 -11.98
C LEU A 50 -7.32 -1.07 -11.32
N ALA A 51 -8.32 -0.89 -10.49
CA ALA A 51 -8.98 -2.01 -9.82
C ALA A 51 -9.94 -2.76 -10.73
N GLY A 52 -10.13 -2.28 -11.96
CA GLY A 52 -11.03 -2.92 -12.90
C GLY A 52 -12.43 -2.38 -12.89
N ARG A 53 -12.66 -1.27 -12.24
CA ARG A 53 -13.98 -0.67 -12.20
C ARG A 53 -14.26 0.09 -13.48
N PRO A 54 -15.53 0.17 -13.87
CA PRO A 54 -15.87 0.89 -15.11
C PRO A 54 -15.81 2.39 -14.96
N GLU A 55 -15.82 2.89 -13.72
CA GLU A 55 -15.83 4.34 -13.49
C GLU A 55 -14.71 4.72 -12.55
N PRO A 56 -14.15 5.93 -12.71
CA PRO A 56 -13.05 6.35 -11.83
C PRO A 56 -13.54 6.67 -10.43
N LEU A 57 -12.63 6.50 -9.47
CA LEU A 57 -12.87 6.88 -8.09
C LEU A 57 -12.52 8.34 -7.82
N GLY A 58 -11.68 8.92 -8.67
CA GLY A 58 -11.20 10.26 -8.43
C GLY A 58 -9.96 10.33 -7.58
N ILE A 59 -9.32 9.19 -7.34
CA ILE A 59 -8.09 9.12 -6.54
C ILE A 59 -6.98 8.60 -7.44
N GLU A 60 -5.92 9.39 -7.58
CA GLU A 60 -4.84 9.07 -8.50
C GLU A 60 -3.64 8.48 -7.79
N VAL A 61 -2.90 7.63 -8.48
CA VAL A 61 -1.64 7.09 -7.98
C VAL A 61 -0.65 8.22 -7.81
N SER A 62 0.02 8.24 -6.67
CA SER A 62 0.96 9.30 -6.33
C SER A 62 2.36 8.73 -6.20
N ALA A 63 3.36 9.56 -6.49
CA ALA A 63 4.75 9.22 -6.26
C ALA A 63 5.23 9.68 -4.88
N ASP A 64 4.34 10.26 -4.07
CA ASP A 64 4.69 10.79 -2.75
C ASP A 64 4.05 9.93 -1.66
N PRO A 65 4.78 8.91 -1.18
CA PRO A 65 4.19 8.01 -0.19
C PRO A 65 3.83 8.69 1.12
N LEU A 66 4.62 9.65 1.57
CA LEU A 66 4.31 10.29 2.84
C LEU A 66 2.97 11.02 2.78
N ALA A 67 2.73 11.72 1.68
CA ALA A 67 1.46 12.44 1.52
C ALA A 67 0.29 11.47 1.52
N VAL A 68 0.44 10.33 0.85
CA VAL A 68 -0.61 9.32 0.82
C VAL A 68 -0.81 8.69 2.19
N PHE A 69 0.28 8.37 2.86
CA PHE A 69 0.21 7.69 4.15
C PHE A 69 -0.43 8.55 5.22
N LYS A 70 -0.24 9.85 5.13
CA LYS A 70 -0.83 10.76 6.12
C LYS A 70 -2.36 10.67 6.16
N ASP A 71 -2.96 10.32 5.05
CA ASP A 71 -4.42 10.25 4.95
C ASP A 71 -4.95 8.85 5.17
N ALA A 72 -4.10 7.90 5.52
CA ALA A 72 -4.50 6.51 5.66
C ALA A 72 -4.38 6.07 7.11
N ASP A 73 -5.10 5.00 7.44
CA ASP A 73 -4.94 4.33 8.73
C ASP A 73 -3.95 3.18 8.62
N ALA A 74 -3.83 2.62 7.42
CA ALA A 74 -2.94 1.49 7.17
C ALA A 74 -2.50 1.52 5.73
N VAL A 75 -1.32 0.96 5.47
CA VAL A 75 -0.84 0.76 4.11
C VAL A 75 -0.50 -0.71 3.92
N ILE A 76 -0.94 -1.27 2.81
CA ILE A 76 -0.57 -2.63 2.41
C ILE A 76 0.48 -2.50 1.33
N ASP A 77 1.63 -3.13 1.55
CA ASP A 77 2.83 -2.89 0.79
C ASP A 77 3.30 -4.17 0.11
N PHE A 78 3.19 -4.21 -1.22
CA PHE A 78 3.68 -5.32 -2.02
C PHE A 78 4.76 -4.85 -2.98
N THR A 79 5.63 -3.98 -2.49
CA THR A 79 6.73 -3.45 -3.30
C THR A 79 8.00 -4.27 -3.04
N VAL A 80 9.07 -3.87 -3.71
CA VAL A 80 10.35 -4.55 -3.52
C VAL A 80 10.91 -4.24 -2.13
N PRO A 81 11.81 -5.08 -1.61
CA PRO A 81 12.29 -4.91 -0.22
C PRO A 81 12.86 -3.54 0.10
N GLU A 82 13.60 -2.94 -0.82
CA GLU A 82 14.18 -1.63 -0.57
C GLU A 82 13.09 -0.58 -0.38
N ALA A 83 12.06 -0.63 -1.21
CA ALA A 83 10.96 0.30 -1.10
C ALA A 83 10.14 0.03 0.15
N SER A 84 9.96 -1.24 0.51
CA SER A 84 9.21 -1.59 1.72
C SER A 84 9.87 -1.06 2.97
N CYS A 85 11.19 -1.10 3.03
CA CYS A 85 11.89 -0.55 4.19
C CYS A 85 11.68 0.94 4.30
N GLU A 86 11.72 1.62 3.18
CA GLU A 86 11.44 3.05 3.14
C GLU A 86 10.02 3.35 3.58
N HIS A 87 9.09 2.56 3.05
CA HIS A 87 7.67 2.72 3.38
C HIS A 87 7.41 2.47 4.86
N ALA A 88 8.11 1.49 5.44
CA ALA A 88 7.95 1.22 6.87
C ALA A 88 8.33 2.44 7.70
N ALA A 89 9.43 3.09 7.33
CA ALA A 89 9.86 4.28 8.04
C ALA A 89 8.86 5.42 7.88
N LEU A 90 8.34 5.59 6.68
CA LEU A 90 7.35 6.64 6.42
C LEU A 90 6.03 6.34 7.12
N ALA A 91 5.63 5.08 7.15
CA ALA A 91 4.41 4.69 7.85
C ALA A 91 4.54 4.98 9.35
N ALA A 92 5.70 4.69 9.91
CA ALA A 92 5.95 5.00 11.31
C ALA A 92 5.88 6.50 11.55
N GLN A 93 6.43 7.27 10.64
CA GLN A 93 6.40 8.72 10.73
C GLN A 93 4.97 9.25 10.65
N ALA A 94 4.15 8.63 9.83
CA ALA A 94 2.75 9.00 9.69
C ALA A 94 1.86 8.38 10.77
N ARG A 95 2.43 7.49 11.56
CA ARG A 95 1.74 6.80 12.66
C ARG A 95 0.60 5.93 12.16
N ILE A 96 0.87 5.19 11.10
CA ILE A 96 -0.11 4.25 10.56
C ILE A 96 0.47 2.85 10.57
N VAL A 97 -0.41 1.87 10.40
CA VAL A 97 0.00 0.47 10.35
C VAL A 97 0.59 0.17 8.97
N HIS A 98 1.67 -0.59 8.96
CA HIS A 98 2.33 -1.00 7.72
C HIS A 98 2.27 -2.52 7.61
N VAL A 99 1.49 -3.02 6.68
CA VAL A 99 1.35 -4.45 6.43
C VAL A 99 2.18 -4.79 5.21
N MET A 100 3.20 -5.61 5.41
CA MET A 100 4.11 -5.97 4.33
C MET A 100 3.77 -7.31 3.74
N GLY A 101 3.59 -7.32 2.42
CA GLY A 101 3.39 -8.54 1.68
C GLY A 101 4.42 -8.69 0.58
N THR A 102 5.57 -8.04 0.75
CA THR A 102 6.60 -8.00 -0.27
C THR A 102 7.21 -9.37 -0.48
N ILE A 103 7.05 -9.91 -1.67
CA ILE A 103 7.58 -11.23 -1.96
C ILE A 103 9.07 -11.25 -2.20
N GLY A 104 9.68 -10.09 -2.39
CA GLY A 104 11.12 -10.02 -2.55
C GLY A 104 11.89 -10.43 -1.33
N PHE A 105 11.23 -10.54 -0.19
CA PHE A 105 11.84 -11.09 1.02
C PHE A 105 11.85 -12.60 0.88
N SER A 106 12.92 -13.11 0.31
CA SER A 106 13.07 -14.53 0.08
C SER A 106 13.19 -15.27 1.42
N GLU A 107 13.31 -16.59 1.33
CA GLU A 107 13.45 -17.39 2.55
C GLU A 107 14.61 -16.93 3.41
N VAL A 108 15.67 -16.50 2.77
CA VAL A 108 16.83 -16.02 3.51
C VAL A 108 16.46 -14.80 4.36
N ASN A 109 15.74 -13.90 3.78
CA ASN A 109 15.35 -12.68 4.46
C ASN A 109 14.22 -12.90 5.43
N ASN A 110 13.35 -13.82 5.13
CA ASN A 110 12.15 -14.01 5.93
C ASN A 110 12.43 -14.24 7.38
N SER A 111 13.34 -15.15 7.67
CA SER A 111 13.58 -15.49 9.08
C SER A 111 14.15 -14.30 9.84
N ASN A 112 14.97 -13.49 9.21
CA ASN A 112 15.53 -12.32 9.87
C ASN A 112 14.54 -11.16 9.91
N PHE A 113 13.81 -11.03 8.86
CA PHE A 113 12.90 -9.90 8.70
C PHE A 113 11.70 -10.01 9.62
N LEU A 114 11.07 -11.15 9.64
CA LEU A 114 9.81 -11.31 10.36
C LEU A 114 9.97 -11.20 11.86
N ALA A 115 11.07 -11.76 12.38
CA ALA A 115 11.25 -11.79 13.81
C ALA A 115 11.27 -10.39 14.43
N PRO A 116 12.05 -9.45 13.90
CA PRO A 116 12.15 -8.15 14.55
C PRO A 116 11.00 -7.19 14.25
N THR A 117 10.31 -7.35 13.14
CA THR A 117 9.40 -6.30 12.73
C THR A 117 7.94 -6.57 13.01
N LEU A 118 7.55 -7.83 13.04
CA LEU A 118 6.14 -8.15 13.18
C LEU A 118 5.46 -7.53 14.38
N PRO A 119 6.04 -7.62 15.57
CA PRO A 119 5.31 -7.15 16.74
C PRO A 119 4.95 -5.67 16.70
N ALA A 120 5.71 -4.88 16.02
CA ALA A 120 5.52 -3.45 16.07
C ALA A 120 4.57 -2.93 15.02
N THR A 121 4.69 -3.44 13.80
CA THR A 121 4.01 -2.81 12.68
C THR A 121 3.20 -3.74 11.82
N MET A 122 3.42 -5.03 11.92
CA MET A 122 2.72 -6.00 11.10
C MET A 122 1.53 -6.58 11.82
N ILE A 123 0.49 -6.80 11.07
CA ILE A 123 -0.71 -7.39 11.62
C ILE A 123 -0.96 -8.72 10.99
#